data_bb232236b77df24bb9efd884d8e84eac
#
_entry.id   bb232236b77df24bb9efd884d8e84eac
#
_cell.length_a   1.000
_cell.length_b   1.000
_cell.length_c   1.000
_cell.angle_alpha   90.00
_cell.angle_beta   90.00
_cell.angle_gamma   90.00
#
_symmetry.space_group_name_H-M   'P 1'
#
loop_
_entity.id
_entity.type
_entity.pdbx_description
1 polymer ?
#
loop_
_entity_poly.entity_id
_entity_poly.type
_entity_poly.pdbx_seq_one_letter_code
_entity_poly.pdbx_strand_id
1 'polypeptide(L)'
;MSHIGKSPITVPNNIQFQIRNEILYIRGPAGVSATPLLFNIKLIYFENKLYLICKETIITSKKKQFAFWGLLHKLICSIIKGVTRGFKEELNFVGVGYRPTIKSRKRKGKLKKEVLILKLGYSHIIHFPIKYGTFIYYLNRRQIYILGNNLTKTMQTVANIQAYRYPDVYKGKGILYKDQILRRKKGKKK
;
A
#
# COMPACT_ATOMS: atom_id res chain seq x y z
N MET A 1 -25.05 -15.14 -6.19
CA MET A 1 -23.67 -15.64 -6.36
C MET A 1 -22.77 -14.48 -6.78
N SER A 2 -21.47 -14.45 -6.36
CA SER A 2 -20.54 -13.38 -6.77
C SER A 2 -19.87 -13.76 -8.10
N HIS A 3 -20.13 -13.02 -9.18
CA HIS A 3 -19.44 -13.22 -10.46
C HIS A 3 -17.92 -13.01 -10.35
N ILE A 4 -17.49 -12.05 -9.51
CA ILE A 4 -16.07 -11.73 -9.27
C ILE A 4 -15.36 -12.91 -8.58
N GLY A 5 -16.01 -13.55 -7.59
CA GLY A 5 -15.40 -14.68 -6.87
C GLY A 5 -15.19 -15.91 -7.73
N LYS A 6 -16.03 -16.13 -8.73
CA LYS A 6 -15.91 -17.27 -9.66
C LYS A 6 -14.80 -17.11 -10.70
N SER A 7 -14.39 -15.89 -11.01
CA SER A 7 -13.37 -15.66 -12.03
C SER A 7 -12.02 -16.25 -11.58
N PRO A 8 -11.28 -16.92 -12.47
CA PRO A 8 -9.95 -17.43 -12.16
C PRO A 8 -8.95 -16.26 -11.99
N ILE A 9 -8.02 -16.43 -11.07
CA ILE A 9 -6.92 -15.50 -10.86
C ILE A 9 -5.71 -16.04 -11.62
N THR A 10 -5.21 -15.30 -12.60
CA THR A 10 -3.98 -15.66 -13.30
C THR A 10 -2.75 -15.45 -12.39
N VAL A 11 -1.95 -16.48 -12.28
CA VAL A 11 -0.76 -16.49 -11.42
C VAL A 11 0.48 -16.55 -12.31
N PRO A 12 1.39 -15.58 -12.22
CA PRO A 12 2.68 -15.66 -12.90
C PRO A 12 3.55 -16.79 -12.33
N ASN A 13 4.40 -17.38 -13.17
CA ASN A 13 5.26 -18.52 -12.81
C ASN A 13 6.26 -18.24 -11.65
N ASN A 14 6.51 -16.95 -11.35
CA ASN A 14 7.46 -16.51 -10.33
C ASN A 14 6.87 -16.41 -8.92
N ILE A 15 5.68 -16.94 -8.71
CA ILE A 15 4.96 -16.85 -7.42
C ILE A 15 4.85 -18.23 -6.80
N GLN A 16 5.12 -18.30 -5.50
CA GLN A 16 4.93 -19.47 -4.67
C GLN A 16 3.83 -19.22 -3.65
N PHE A 17 2.94 -20.22 -3.48
CA PHE A 17 1.87 -20.20 -2.50
C PHE A 17 2.15 -21.19 -1.38
N GLN A 18 1.89 -20.78 -0.15
CA GLN A 18 1.95 -21.66 1.00
C GLN A 18 0.79 -21.34 1.94
N ILE A 19 0.05 -22.36 2.33
CA ILE A 19 -1.03 -22.22 3.32
C ILE A 19 -0.54 -22.82 4.64
N ARG A 20 -0.57 -22.02 5.72
CA ARG A 20 -0.29 -22.45 7.10
C ARG A 20 -1.31 -21.81 8.03
N ASN A 21 -1.93 -22.60 8.90
CA ASN A 21 -2.86 -22.12 9.93
C ASN A 21 -3.92 -21.15 9.36
N GLU A 22 -4.57 -21.51 8.27
CA GLU A 22 -5.58 -20.68 7.59
C GLU A 22 -5.06 -19.32 7.08
N ILE A 23 -3.74 -19.15 6.99
CA ILE A 23 -3.10 -17.98 6.40
C ILE A 23 -2.48 -18.37 5.08
N LEU A 24 -2.85 -17.66 4.02
CA LEU A 24 -2.23 -17.78 2.71
C LEU A 24 -1.01 -16.87 2.65
N TYR A 25 0.16 -17.46 2.50
CA TYR A 25 1.43 -16.78 2.24
C TYR A 25 1.69 -16.80 0.73
N ILE A 26 1.98 -15.65 0.18
CA ILE A 26 2.29 -15.47 -1.24
C ILE A 26 3.69 -14.86 -1.33
N ARG A 27 4.62 -15.59 -1.93
CA ARG A 27 6.02 -15.19 -2.12
C ARG A 27 6.30 -14.95 -3.59
N GLY A 28 6.94 -13.84 -3.91
CA GLY A 28 7.38 -13.48 -5.26
C GLY A 28 8.61 -12.58 -5.25
N PRO A 29 9.02 -12.05 -6.40
CA PRO A 29 10.26 -11.27 -6.55
C PRO A 29 10.29 -9.99 -5.71
N ALA A 30 9.16 -9.31 -5.53
CA ALA A 30 9.10 -8.07 -4.75
C ALA A 30 8.95 -8.30 -3.24
N GLY A 31 8.81 -9.54 -2.77
CA GLY A 31 8.73 -9.88 -1.35
C GLY A 31 7.66 -10.91 -1.01
N VAL A 32 7.30 -10.96 0.27
CA VAL A 32 6.29 -11.88 0.80
C VAL A 32 5.13 -11.09 1.38
N SER A 33 3.93 -11.55 1.11
CA SER A 33 2.71 -11.01 1.73
C SER A 33 1.83 -12.14 2.22
N ALA A 34 1.02 -11.89 3.25
CA ALA A 34 0.14 -12.88 3.83
C ALA A 34 -1.28 -12.32 3.98
N THR A 35 -2.27 -13.19 3.81
CA THR A 35 -3.68 -12.87 4.04
C THR A 35 -4.38 -14.03 4.71
N PRO A 36 -5.25 -13.79 5.71
CA PRO A 36 -6.04 -14.84 6.31
C PRO A 36 -7.10 -15.35 5.31
N LEU A 37 -7.29 -16.66 5.30
CA LEU A 37 -8.37 -17.31 4.59
C LEU A 37 -9.57 -17.38 5.53
N LEU A 38 -10.55 -16.52 5.29
CA LEU A 38 -11.77 -16.46 6.11
C LEU A 38 -12.88 -17.32 5.46
N PHE A 39 -13.78 -17.84 6.29
CA PHE A 39 -15.04 -18.48 5.88
C PHE A 39 -14.92 -19.73 4.99
N ASN A 40 -14.13 -20.73 5.40
CA ASN A 40 -14.07 -22.03 4.71
C ASN A 40 -13.89 -21.94 3.18
N ILE A 41 -13.11 -20.96 2.73
CA ILE A 41 -12.78 -20.82 1.32
C ILE A 41 -11.62 -21.76 1.00
N LYS A 42 -11.84 -22.69 0.07
CA LYS A 42 -10.79 -23.55 -0.47
C LYS A 42 -10.15 -22.91 -1.69
N LEU A 43 -8.83 -23.08 -1.80
CA LEU A 43 -8.05 -22.66 -2.95
C LEU A 43 -7.69 -23.90 -3.77
N ILE A 44 -7.92 -23.83 -5.08
CA ILE A 44 -7.48 -24.84 -6.04
C ILE A 44 -6.58 -24.15 -7.05
N TYR A 45 -5.37 -24.69 -7.20
CA TYR A 45 -4.40 -24.19 -8.18
C TYR A 45 -4.29 -25.20 -9.33
N PHE A 46 -4.59 -24.75 -10.54
CA PHE A 46 -4.53 -25.56 -11.75
C PHE A 46 -4.12 -24.69 -12.94
N GLU A 47 -3.18 -25.16 -13.77
CA GLU A 47 -2.72 -24.51 -15.01
C GLU A 47 -2.44 -22.99 -14.86
N ASN A 48 -1.64 -22.60 -13.87
CA ASN A 48 -1.30 -21.19 -13.58
C ASN A 48 -2.53 -20.30 -13.26
N LYS A 49 -3.65 -20.93 -12.89
CA LYS A 49 -4.87 -20.26 -12.45
C LYS A 49 -5.22 -20.69 -11.04
N LEU A 50 -5.56 -19.72 -10.21
CA LEU A 50 -6.02 -19.94 -8.84
C LEU A 50 -7.55 -19.75 -8.81
N TYR A 51 -8.25 -20.78 -8.36
CA TYR A 51 -9.69 -20.77 -8.17
C TYR A 51 -10.01 -20.72 -6.69
N LEU A 52 -10.98 -19.88 -6.33
CA LEU A 52 -11.53 -19.81 -4.98
C LEU A 52 -12.88 -20.51 -4.97
N ILE A 53 -13.03 -21.50 -4.09
CA ILE A 53 -14.29 -22.20 -3.89
C ILE A 53 -14.81 -21.88 -2.50
N CYS A 54 -15.97 -21.27 -2.42
CA CYS A 54 -16.67 -21.01 -1.17
C CYS A 54 -17.56 -22.23 -0.82
N LYS A 55 -17.29 -22.88 0.32
CA LYS A 55 -18.20 -23.89 0.88
C LYS A 55 -19.31 -23.18 1.65
N GLU A 56 -20.55 -23.56 1.38
CA GLU A 56 -21.69 -23.07 2.15
C GLU A 56 -21.57 -23.58 3.60
N THR A 57 -21.65 -22.68 4.56
CA THR A 57 -21.73 -23.00 5.99
C THR A 57 -23.09 -22.55 6.52
N ILE A 58 -23.66 -23.37 7.38
CA ILE A 58 -24.99 -23.13 7.98
C ILE A 58 -24.98 -21.94 8.93
N ILE A 59 -23.81 -21.59 9.48
CA ILE A 59 -23.63 -20.63 10.58
C ILE A 59 -23.70 -19.16 10.14
N THR A 60 -23.39 -18.86 8.88
CA THR A 60 -23.34 -17.46 8.38
C THR A 60 -24.31 -17.24 7.23
N SER A 61 -24.91 -16.04 7.15
CA SER A 61 -25.84 -15.72 6.06
C SER A 61 -25.14 -15.81 4.70
N LYS A 62 -25.78 -16.45 3.72
CA LYS A 62 -25.27 -16.63 2.34
C LYS A 62 -24.78 -15.31 1.72
N LYS A 63 -25.49 -14.20 1.99
CA LYS A 63 -25.10 -12.87 1.49
C LYS A 63 -23.72 -12.43 1.98
N LYS A 64 -23.42 -12.62 3.28
CA LYS A 64 -22.13 -12.29 3.87
C LYS A 64 -21.01 -13.16 3.30
N GLN A 65 -21.24 -14.46 3.14
CA GLN A 65 -20.25 -15.38 2.56
C GLN A 65 -19.86 -14.97 1.13
N PHE A 66 -20.83 -14.63 0.28
CA PHE A 66 -20.55 -14.18 -1.09
C PHE A 66 -19.85 -12.83 -1.15
N ALA A 67 -20.13 -11.93 -0.21
CA ALA A 67 -19.41 -10.65 -0.08
C ALA A 67 -17.93 -10.89 0.27
N PHE A 68 -17.66 -11.74 1.26
CA PHE A 68 -16.29 -12.10 1.63
C PHE A 68 -15.53 -12.85 0.53
N TRP A 69 -16.21 -13.71 -0.21
CA TRP A 69 -15.61 -14.40 -1.34
C TRP A 69 -15.10 -13.42 -2.41
N GLY A 70 -15.92 -12.44 -2.78
CA GLY A 70 -15.50 -11.37 -3.71
C GLY A 70 -14.38 -10.49 -3.15
N LEU A 71 -14.44 -10.16 -1.84
CA LEU A 71 -13.39 -9.40 -1.15
C LEU A 71 -12.05 -10.15 -1.17
N LEU A 72 -12.05 -11.43 -0.79
CA LEU A 72 -10.83 -12.24 -0.77
C LEU A 72 -10.22 -12.39 -2.16
N HIS A 73 -11.05 -12.58 -3.20
CA HIS A 73 -10.60 -12.60 -4.58
C HIS A 73 -9.81 -11.32 -4.92
N LYS A 74 -10.36 -10.13 -4.65
CA LYS A 74 -9.71 -8.85 -4.90
C LYS A 74 -8.44 -8.65 -4.07
N LEU A 75 -8.45 -9.09 -2.81
CA LEU A 75 -7.25 -9.04 -1.96
C LEU A 75 -6.12 -9.90 -2.51
N ILE A 76 -6.41 -11.15 -2.92
CA ILE A 76 -5.40 -12.03 -3.51
C ILE A 76 -4.86 -11.44 -4.83
N CYS A 77 -5.73 -10.93 -5.71
CA CYS A 77 -5.30 -10.24 -6.93
C CYS A 77 -4.37 -9.06 -6.64
N SER A 78 -4.71 -8.25 -5.63
CA SER A 78 -3.87 -7.12 -5.20
C SER A 78 -2.52 -7.59 -4.65
N ILE A 79 -2.51 -8.65 -3.82
CA ILE A 79 -1.28 -9.21 -3.27
C ILE A 79 -0.39 -9.76 -4.40
N ILE A 80 -0.94 -10.50 -5.36
CA ILE A 80 -0.21 -11.02 -6.51
C ILE A 80 0.47 -9.88 -7.28
N LYS A 81 -0.26 -8.80 -7.58
CA LYS A 81 0.30 -7.61 -8.23
C LYS A 81 1.42 -6.98 -7.39
N GLY A 82 1.22 -6.86 -6.08
CA GLY A 82 2.18 -6.27 -5.17
C GLY A 82 3.45 -7.09 -4.99
N VAL A 83 3.35 -8.41 -4.98
CA VAL A 83 4.50 -9.32 -4.83
C VAL A 83 5.26 -9.49 -6.15
N THR A 84 4.61 -9.27 -7.31
CA THR A 84 5.28 -9.31 -8.64
C THR A 84 5.98 -8.00 -8.98
N ARG A 85 5.24 -6.88 -8.99
CA ARG A 85 5.73 -5.57 -9.47
C ARG A 85 5.96 -4.56 -8.38
N GLY A 86 5.38 -4.79 -7.18
CA GLY A 86 5.28 -3.77 -6.14
C GLY A 86 4.27 -2.67 -6.48
N PHE A 87 3.99 -1.84 -5.47
CA PHE A 87 3.22 -0.61 -5.63
C PHE A 87 4.16 0.56 -5.43
N LYS A 88 4.06 1.55 -6.32
CA LYS A 88 4.86 2.76 -6.30
C LYS A 88 3.95 3.97 -6.28
N GLU A 89 4.19 4.87 -5.32
CA GLU A 89 3.50 6.16 -5.21
C GLU A 89 4.51 7.28 -5.09
N GLU A 90 4.23 8.41 -5.72
CA GLU A 90 5.10 9.57 -5.74
C GLU A 90 4.47 10.75 -4.99
N LEU A 91 5.28 11.39 -4.14
CA LEU A 91 4.90 12.60 -3.42
C LEU A 91 5.79 13.77 -3.80
N ASN A 92 5.16 14.89 -4.11
CA ASN A 92 5.77 16.16 -4.45
C ASN A 92 5.65 17.13 -3.28
N PHE A 93 6.78 17.71 -2.85
CA PHE A 93 6.85 18.71 -1.78
C PHE A 93 6.91 20.11 -2.40
N VAL A 94 5.81 20.84 -2.33
CA VAL A 94 5.68 22.17 -2.92
C VAL A 94 5.73 23.23 -1.82
N GLY A 95 6.76 24.07 -1.84
CA GLY A 95 6.93 25.15 -0.88
C GLY A 95 8.39 25.61 -0.76
N VAL A 96 8.58 26.85 -0.32
CA VAL A 96 9.93 27.40 -0.05
C VAL A 96 10.48 26.69 1.20
N GLY A 97 11.68 26.11 1.09
CA GLY A 97 12.32 25.40 2.20
C GLY A 97 11.79 24.01 2.50
N TYR A 98 10.77 23.51 1.77
CA TYR A 98 10.25 22.16 1.96
C TYR A 98 11.24 21.12 1.43
N ARG A 99 11.64 20.22 2.32
CA ARG A 99 12.66 19.22 2.00
C ARG A 99 12.45 17.94 2.81
N PRO A 100 12.23 16.80 2.15
CA PRO A 100 12.33 15.48 2.78
C PRO A 100 13.81 15.07 2.88
N THR A 101 14.20 14.37 3.93
CA THR A 101 15.53 13.76 4.12
C THR A 101 15.38 12.40 4.79
N ILE A 102 16.07 11.37 4.29
CA ILE A 102 16.06 10.05 4.90
C ILE A 102 17.33 9.93 5.75
N LYS A 103 17.20 9.57 7.02
CA LYS A 103 18.32 9.22 7.89
C LYS A 103 18.19 7.79 8.37
N SER A 104 19.24 7.00 8.20
CA SER A 104 19.33 5.67 8.79
C SER A 104 19.93 5.77 10.18
N ARG A 105 19.20 5.33 11.20
CA ARG A 105 19.70 5.27 12.56
C ARG A 105 20.22 3.87 12.84
N LYS A 106 21.54 3.71 12.89
CA LYS A 106 22.19 2.48 13.36
C LYS A 106 22.03 2.40 14.89
N ARG A 107 21.41 1.36 15.40
CA ARG A 107 21.43 1.02 16.81
C ARG A 107 22.30 -0.23 16.97
N LYS A 108 23.25 -0.23 17.91
CA LYS A 108 24.10 -1.41 18.19
C LYS A 108 23.22 -2.66 18.33
N GLY A 109 23.47 -3.70 17.48
CA GLY A 109 22.79 -4.99 17.53
C GLY A 109 21.34 -5.07 17.04
N LYS A 110 20.74 -4.00 16.47
CA LYS A 110 19.37 -4.02 15.95
C LYS A 110 19.31 -3.57 14.49
N LEU A 111 18.28 -4.08 13.76
CA LEU A 111 17.96 -3.70 12.38
C LEU A 111 18.00 -2.17 12.21
N LYS A 112 18.60 -1.73 11.09
CA LYS A 112 18.63 -0.30 10.70
C LYS A 112 17.19 0.23 10.64
N LYS A 113 16.84 1.16 11.51
CA LYS A 113 15.58 1.89 11.38
C LYS A 113 15.82 3.15 10.56
N GLU A 114 15.13 3.24 9.45
CA GLU A 114 15.12 4.43 8.62
C GLU A 114 14.02 5.38 9.08
N VAL A 115 14.34 6.66 9.14
CA VAL A 115 13.42 7.73 9.53
C VAL A 115 13.42 8.79 8.45
N LEU A 116 12.23 9.10 7.94
CA LEU A 116 12.03 10.22 7.04
C LEU A 116 11.89 11.50 7.86
N ILE A 117 12.78 12.44 7.61
CA ILE A 117 12.80 13.76 8.24
C ILE A 117 12.17 14.75 7.27
N LEU A 118 11.13 15.45 7.73
CA LEU A 118 10.37 16.38 6.93
C LEU A 118 10.55 17.81 7.45
N LYS A 119 11.10 18.69 6.59
CA LYS A 119 11.08 20.15 6.79
C LYS A 119 9.93 20.71 5.98
N LEU A 120 8.86 21.19 6.63
CA LEU A 120 7.61 21.60 6.02
C LEU A 120 7.21 23.04 6.39
N GLY A 121 8.21 23.89 6.74
CA GLY A 121 7.94 25.27 7.13
C GLY A 121 7.37 25.45 8.53
N TYR A 122 7.43 24.41 9.37
CA TYR A 122 7.17 24.50 10.81
C TYR A 122 8.43 24.89 11.58
N SER A 123 8.27 25.40 12.80
CA SER A 123 9.38 25.73 13.72
C SER A 123 10.17 24.49 14.14
N HIS A 124 9.57 23.30 14.10
CA HIS A 124 10.17 22.03 14.46
C HIS A 124 10.27 21.09 13.24
N ILE A 125 11.17 20.13 13.35
CA ILE A 125 11.41 19.11 12.33
C ILE A 125 10.50 17.89 12.64
N ILE A 126 9.80 17.38 11.64
CA ILE A 126 8.93 16.22 11.79
C ILE A 126 9.73 14.96 11.47
N HIS A 127 9.68 13.99 12.39
CA HIS A 127 10.30 12.67 12.23
C HIS A 127 9.22 11.62 11.96
N PHE A 128 9.22 11.06 10.75
CA PHE A 128 8.30 10.00 10.35
C PHE A 128 9.04 8.65 10.32
N PRO A 129 8.68 7.67 11.19
CA PRO A 129 9.29 6.35 11.18
C PRO A 129 8.80 5.55 9.99
N ILE A 130 9.73 5.03 9.18
CA ILE A 130 9.40 4.18 8.03
C ILE A 130 8.98 2.81 8.56
N LYS A 131 7.76 2.38 8.21
CA LYS A 131 7.21 1.09 8.63
C LYS A 131 7.84 -0.05 7.84
N TYR A 132 7.95 -1.20 8.47
CA TYR A 132 8.46 -2.41 7.83
C TYR A 132 7.61 -2.81 6.61
N GLY A 133 8.28 -3.15 5.50
CA GLY A 133 7.64 -3.51 4.24
C GLY A 133 7.29 -2.33 3.32
N THR A 134 7.73 -1.10 3.70
CA THR A 134 7.71 0.08 2.83
C THR A 134 9.12 0.63 2.69
N PHE A 135 9.48 1.06 1.49
CA PHE A 135 10.77 1.66 1.16
C PHE A 135 10.53 3.05 0.60
N ILE A 136 11.36 4.00 1.00
CA ILE A 136 11.25 5.39 0.53
C ILE A 136 12.55 5.75 -0.17
N TYR A 137 12.44 6.30 -1.38
CA TYR A 137 13.57 6.70 -2.20
C TYR A 137 13.41 8.13 -2.66
N TYR A 138 14.54 8.81 -2.87
CA TYR A 138 14.56 10.13 -3.49
C TYR A 138 14.47 10.01 -5.00
N LEU A 139 13.61 10.81 -5.59
CA LEU A 139 13.65 11.10 -7.02
C LEU A 139 14.44 12.39 -7.24
N ASN A 140 14.10 13.45 -6.47
CA ASN A 140 14.71 14.75 -6.48
C ASN A 140 14.71 15.37 -5.06
N ARG A 141 15.29 16.55 -4.90
CA ARG A 141 15.30 17.29 -3.61
C ARG A 141 13.91 17.54 -3.01
N ARG A 142 12.86 17.53 -3.83
CA ARG A 142 11.47 17.80 -3.44
C ARG A 142 10.51 16.68 -3.82
N GLN A 143 11.02 15.55 -4.27
CA GLN A 143 10.20 14.43 -4.72
C GLN A 143 10.71 13.14 -4.11
N ILE A 144 9.79 12.38 -3.55
CA ILE A 144 10.06 11.03 -3.07
C ILE A 144 9.07 10.06 -3.70
N TYR A 145 9.48 8.83 -3.84
CA TYR A 145 8.55 7.75 -4.09
C TYR A 145 8.64 6.69 -3.01
N ILE A 146 7.49 6.09 -2.77
CA ILE A 146 7.27 5.09 -1.74
C ILE A 146 6.96 3.80 -2.45
N LEU A 147 7.74 2.77 -2.16
CA LEU A 147 7.57 1.42 -2.70
C LEU A 147 7.09 0.49 -1.59
N GLY A 148 6.20 -0.44 -1.93
CA GLY A 148 5.79 -1.50 -1.02
C GLY A 148 5.12 -2.65 -1.76
N ASN A 149 5.10 -3.81 -1.13
CA ASN A 149 4.46 -5.01 -1.65
C ASN A 149 2.97 -5.11 -1.28
N ASN A 150 2.51 -4.32 -0.32
CA ASN A 150 1.12 -4.30 0.14
C ASN A 150 0.48 -2.94 -0.16
N LEU A 151 -0.54 -2.92 -1.02
CA LEU A 151 -1.22 -1.70 -1.45
C LEU A 151 -1.72 -0.88 -0.26
N THR A 152 -2.45 -1.52 0.66
CA THR A 152 -3.07 -0.83 1.80
C THR A 152 -2.02 -0.17 2.70
N LYS A 153 -0.92 -0.89 3.01
CA LYS A 153 0.16 -0.35 3.84
C LYS A 153 0.89 0.79 3.14
N THR A 154 1.15 0.66 1.84
CA THR A 154 1.83 1.69 1.04
C THR A 154 0.96 2.95 0.97
N MET A 155 -0.30 2.83 0.59
CA MET A 155 -1.24 3.96 0.51
C MET A 155 -1.46 4.63 1.87
N GLN A 156 -1.56 3.85 2.96
CA GLN A 156 -1.65 4.39 4.31
C GLN A 156 -0.41 5.19 4.71
N THR A 157 0.78 4.72 4.31
CA THR A 157 2.04 5.43 4.57
C THR A 157 2.07 6.76 3.81
N VAL A 158 1.66 6.75 2.54
CA VAL A 158 1.56 7.95 1.68
C VAL A 158 0.58 8.95 2.27
N ALA A 159 -0.62 8.51 2.66
CA ALA A 159 -1.65 9.36 3.26
C ALA A 159 -1.18 9.97 4.61
N ASN A 160 -0.50 9.18 5.44
CA ASN A 160 0.06 9.67 6.71
C ASN A 160 1.13 10.74 6.49
N ILE A 161 1.96 10.62 5.45
CA ILE A 161 2.96 11.65 5.13
C ILE A 161 2.27 12.91 4.62
N GLN A 162 1.26 12.80 3.76
CA GLN A 162 0.50 13.93 3.25
C GLN A 162 -0.24 14.68 4.37
N ALA A 163 -0.76 13.96 5.37
CA ALA A 163 -1.48 14.53 6.50
C ALA A 163 -0.67 15.55 7.32
N TYR A 164 0.68 15.46 7.30
CA TYR A 164 1.50 16.46 7.98
C TYR A 164 1.41 17.86 7.37
N ARG A 165 1.14 17.97 6.08
CA ARG A 165 0.89 19.25 5.42
C ARG A 165 0.06 19.07 4.18
N TYR A 166 -1.26 19.16 4.31
CA TYR A 166 -2.16 19.17 3.16
C TYR A 166 -1.89 20.38 2.27
N PRO A 167 -2.11 20.24 0.95
CA PRO A 167 -1.91 21.34 0.03
C PRO A 167 -2.91 22.48 0.29
N ASP A 168 -2.39 23.69 0.40
CA ASP A 168 -3.18 24.91 0.55
C ASP A 168 -3.81 25.29 -0.80
N VAL A 169 -5.09 25.57 -0.80
CA VAL A 169 -5.84 25.95 -2.01
C VAL A 169 -5.50 27.34 -2.56
N TYR A 170 -4.96 28.23 -1.73
CA TYR A 170 -4.61 29.59 -2.14
C TYR A 170 -3.16 29.67 -2.67
N LYS A 171 -2.19 29.26 -1.87
CA LYS A 171 -0.76 29.32 -2.21
C LYS A 171 -0.25 28.07 -2.91
N GLY A 172 -0.98 26.95 -2.85
CA GLY A 172 -0.60 25.67 -3.41
C GLY A 172 0.60 25.02 -2.71
N LYS A 173 0.97 25.46 -1.50
CA LYS A 173 2.05 24.88 -0.71
C LYS A 173 1.54 23.66 0.03
N GLY A 174 2.33 22.57 0.06
CA GLY A 174 1.96 21.33 0.76
C GLY A 174 2.59 20.12 0.10
N ILE A 175 2.11 18.94 0.52
CA ILE A 175 2.50 17.64 -0.01
C ILE A 175 1.40 17.17 -0.96
N LEU A 176 1.75 16.95 -2.21
CA LEU A 176 0.80 16.52 -3.24
C LEU A 176 1.17 15.13 -3.76
N TYR A 177 0.18 14.36 -4.16
CA TYR A 177 0.40 13.20 -5.03
C TYR A 177 0.87 13.66 -6.41
N LYS A 178 1.56 12.78 -7.13
CA LYS A 178 2.07 13.08 -8.47
C LYS A 178 0.99 13.63 -9.40
N ASP A 179 -0.15 12.96 -9.45
CA ASP A 179 -1.24 13.26 -10.38
C ASP A 179 -2.32 14.16 -9.77
N GLN A 180 -2.06 14.71 -8.56
CA GLN A 180 -3.01 15.57 -7.88
C GLN A 180 -3.02 16.97 -8.49
N ILE A 181 -4.09 17.31 -9.19
CA ILE A 181 -4.34 18.64 -9.72
C ILE A 181 -5.00 19.50 -8.63
N LEU A 182 -4.31 20.58 -8.22
CA LEU A 182 -4.84 21.51 -7.24
C LEU A 182 -5.56 22.67 -7.92
N ARG A 183 -6.88 22.77 -7.74
CA ARG A 183 -7.66 23.94 -8.19
C ARG A 183 -7.43 25.10 -7.24
N ARG A 184 -6.57 26.06 -7.63
CA ARG A 184 -6.26 27.23 -6.81
C ARG A 184 -7.39 28.23 -6.83
N LYS A 185 -7.73 28.74 -5.65
CA LYS A 185 -8.68 29.86 -5.47
C LYS A 185 -7.94 31.20 -5.51
N LYS A 186 -8.53 32.21 -6.14
CA LYS A 186 -8.04 33.59 -6.07
C LYS A 186 -8.34 34.15 -4.67
N GLY A 187 -7.35 34.76 -4.03
CA GLY A 187 -7.56 35.50 -2.78
C GLY A 187 -8.42 36.74 -3.04
N LYS A 188 -9.02 37.27 -1.98
CA LYS A 188 -9.71 38.56 -2.06
C LYS A 188 -8.69 39.64 -2.47
N LYS A 189 -8.97 40.39 -3.55
CA LYS A 189 -8.25 41.64 -3.83
C LYS A 189 -8.64 42.64 -2.73
N LYS A 190 -7.67 43.25 -2.07
CA LYS A 190 -7.88 44.47 -1.29
C LYS A 190 -8.19 45.59 -2.22
#